data_5393e94f6859eed7b7e1a4a826c66728
#
_entry.id   5393e94f6859eed7b7e1a4a826c66728
#
_cell.length_a   1.000
_cell.length_b   1.000
_cell.length_c   1.000
_cell.angle_alpha   90.00
_cell.angle_beta   90.00
_cell.angle_gamma   90.00
#
_symmetry.space_group_name_H-M   'P 1'
#
loop_
_entity.id
_entity.type
_entity.pdbx_description
1 polymer ?
#
loop_
_entity_poly.entity_id
_entity_poly.type
_entity_poly.pdbx_seq_one_letter_code
_entity_poly.pdbx_strand_id
1 'polypeptide(L)'
;SMSLASFFESIPEKQRNLQLGFKCDNPMSGAFPHKRVVHAGLNGTLVSPKETQSVWDTLMNGVPKKGEMQCAYIHIPFCKTKCTYCGFFQNGTSQSVEDQYIDGLISELKLASERPRLKDGLIHAVFIGGGTPTSLSPTNSERLLKAIKAYLPLANDYELTLEGRIHDLIPENLEVWMANGVNRMSIGVQSFNTEVRQMVGRLDTKETVLERLAALKAYGQCSVVIDLIYGLPGQTMEV
;
A
#
# COMPACT_ATOMS: atom_id res chain seq x y z
N SER A 1 -37.21 13.95 -1.53
CA SER A 1 -35.90 13.36 -1.23
C SER A 1 -35.15 14.28 -0.30
N MET A 2 -34.69 13.75 0.83
CA MET A 2 -33.88 14.48 1.78
C MET A 2 -32.54 14.82 1.14
N SER A 3 -32.09 16.08 1.22
CA SER A 3 -30.76 16.45 0.72
C SER A 3 -29.68 15.83 1.61
N LEU A 4 -28.47 15.66 1.07
CA LEU A 4 -27.32 15.14 1.84
C LEU A 4 -27.06 16.00 3.08
N ALA A 5 -27.16 17.32 2.95
CA ALA A 5 -27.01 18.26 4.05
C ALA A 5 -28.06 18.06 5.15
N SER A 6 -29.34 17.92 4.76
CA SER A 6 -30.44 17.64 5.72
C SER A 6 -30.29 16.29 6.40
N PHE A 7 -29.75 15.32 5.71
CA PHE A 7 -29.43 14.01 6.30
C PHE A 7 -28.33 14.16 7.37
N PHE A 8 -27.25 14.87 7.09
CA PHE A 8 -26.17 15.10 8.07
C PHE A 8 -26.66 15.90 9.29
N GLU A 9 -27.53 16.88 9.10
CA GLU A 9 -28.12 17.63 10.20
C GLU A 9 -29.07 16.78 11.07
N SER A 10 -29.67 15.75 10.50
CA SER A 10 -30.54 14.84 11.25
C SER A 10 -29.79 13.87 12.19
N ILE A 11 -28.47 13.71 11.98
CA ILE A 11 -27.65 12.86 12.85
C ILE A 11 -27.36 13.59 14.18
N PRO A 12 -27.59 12.95 15.35
CA PRO A 12 -27.26 13.56 16.63
C PRO A 12 -25.83 14.08 16.70
N GLU A 13 -25.63 15.27 17.25
CA GLU A 13 -24.33 15.95 17.30
C GLU A 13 -23.20 15.07 17.84
N LYS A 14 -23.47 14.34 18.94
CA LYS A 14 -22.49 13.43 19.52
C LYS A 14 -22.05 12.34 18.53
N GLN A 15 -22.95 11.87 17.69
CA GLN A 15 -22.69 10.84 16.70
C GLN A 15 -21.98 11.41 15.48
N ARG A 16 -22.33 12.65 15.07
CA ARG A 16 -21.60 13.39 14.02
C ARG A 16 -20.15 13.62 14.42
N ASN A 17 -19.92 14.11 15.65
CA ASN A 17 -18.57 14.39 16.17
C ASN A 17 -17.73 13.11 16.28
N LEU A 18 -18.34 11.97 16.59
CA LEU A 18 -17.64 10.70 16.67
C LEU A 18 -17.22 10.16 15.29
N GLN A 19 -18.05 10.36 14.26
CA GLN A 19 -17.87 9.81 12.93
C GLN A 19 -17.19 10.78 11.96
N LEU A 20 -17.49 12.07 12.05
CA LEU A 20 -17.05 13.10 11.10
C LEU A 20 -16.03 14.09 11.70
N GLY A 21 -15.76 13.99 13.01
CA GLY A 21 -14.89 14.92 13.71
C GLY A 21 -15.59 16.21 14.16
N PHE A 22 -14.82 17.09 14.79
CA PHE A 22 -15.33 18.35 15.33
C PHE A 22 -15.25 19.47 14.28
N LYS A 23 -16.28 20.30 14.23
CA LYS A 23 -16.23 21.53 13.45
C LYS A 23 -15.30 22.51 14.17
N CYS A 24 -14.20 22.85 13.58
CA CYS A 24 -13.22 23.79 14.13
C CYS A 24 -12.55 24.61 13.01
N ASP A 25 -11.97 25.75 13.38
CA ASP A 25 -11.32 26.66 12.43
C ASP A 25 -10.03 26.09 11.80
N ASN A 26 -9.44 25.10 12.46
CA ASN A 26 -8.30 24.35 11.91
C ASN A 26 -8.56 22.84 12.03
N PRO A 27 -9.28 22.24 11.07
CA PRO A 27 -9.70 20.85 11.14
C PRO A 27 -8.54 19.86 11.18
N MET A 28 -7.35 20.23 10.71
CA MET A 28 -6.19 19.35 10.72
C MET A 28 -5.47 19.29 12.06
N SER A 29 -5.55 20.34 12.89
CA SER A 29 -4.84 20.41 14.18
C SER A 29 -5.44 19.51 15.25
N GLY A 30 -6.73 19.19 15.17
CA GLY A 30 -7.45 18.38 16.15
C GLY A 30 -7.94 17.03 15.64
N ALA A 31 -7.76 16.75 14.35
CA ALA A 31 -8.34 15.58 13.70
C ALA A 31 -7.81 14.25 14.27
N PHE A 32 -6.54 14.23 14.69
CA PHE A 32 -5.89 13.02 15.20
C PHE A 32 -5.05 13.35 16.44
N PRO A 33 -5.70 13.71 17.57
CA PRO A 33 -4.97 14.07 18.80
C PRO A 33 -4.13 12.93 19.36
N HIS A 34 -4.47 11.69 19.00
CA HIS A 34 -3.71 10.49 19.33
C HIS A 34 -3.64 9.58 18.11
N LYS A 35 -2.46 9.00 17.85
CA LYS A 35 -2.29 7.95 16.85
C LYS A 35 -3.18 6.77 17.26
N ARG A 36 -4.33 6.61 16.63
CA ARG A 36 -5.19 5.43 16.80
C ARG A 36 -4.82 4.40 15.75
N VAL A 37 -4.99 3.13 16.09
CA VAL A 37 -4.87 2.03 15.13
C VAL A 37 -5.81 2.31 13.95
N VAL A 38 -5.25 2.36 12.75
CA VAL A 38 -5.94 2.77 11.50
C VAL A 38 -7.07 1.79 11.13
N HIS A 39 -7.07 0.60 11.69
CA HIS A 39 -8.08 -0.43 11.40
C HIS A 39 -9.02 -0.58 12.62
N ALA A 40 -10.13 0.14 12.59
CA ALA A 40 -11.21 -0.06 13.56
C ALA A 40 -11.76 -1.49 13.42
N GLY A 41 -11.87 -2.21 14.53
CA GLY A 41 -12.46 -3.55 14.57
C GLY A 41 -11.48 -4.71 14.65
N LEU A 42 -10.18 -4.47 14.62
CA LEU A 42 -9.20 -5.49 14.97
C LEU A 42 -9.11 -5.62 16.49
N ASN A 43 -9.78 -6.60 17.06
CA ASN A 43 -9.59 -7.01 18.45
C ASN A 43 -8.27 -7.80 18.57
N GLY A 44 -7.15 -7.08 18.43
CA GLY A 44 -5.83 -7.67 18.57
C GLY A 44 -5.25 -7.44 19.96
N THR A 45 -4.54 -8.41 20.49
CA THR A 45 -3.69 -8.27 21.67
C THR A 45 -2.28 -7.90 21.20
N LEU A 46 -1.69 -6.88 21.83
CA LEU A 46 -0.30 -6.51 21.54
C LEU A 46 0.63 -7.66 21.95
N VAL A 47 1.46 -8.09 21.00
CA VAL A 47 2.56 -9.02 21.27
C VAL A 47 3.78 -8.21 21.68
N SER A 48 4.36 -8.54 22.82
CA SER A 48 5.59 -7.88 23.27
C SER A 48 6.78 -8.22 22.36
N PRO A 49 7.80 -7.36 22.23
CA PRO A 49 8.99 -7.67 21.43
C PRO A 49 9.68 -8.98 21.84
N LYS A 50 9.62 -9.34 23.12
CA LYS A 50 10.19 -10.59 23.63
C LYS A 50 9.43 -11.83 23.17
N GLU A 51 8.13 -11.71 22.94
CA GLU A 51 7.26 -12.81 22.54
C GLU A 51 7.11 -12.92 21.03
N THR A 52 7.51 -11.90 20.28
CA THR A 52 7.30 -11.83 18.82
C THR A 52 7.84 -13.06 18.12
N GLN A 53 9.06 -13.50 18.45
CA GLN A 53 9.67 -14.66 17.79
C GLN A 53 8.92 -15.96 18.09
N SER A 54 8.51 -16.20 19.33
CA SER A 54 7.78 -17.41 19.70
C SER A 54 6.38 -17.46 19.10
N VAL A 55 5.69 -16.31 19.04
CA VAL A 55 4.39 -16.20 18.38
C VAL A 55 4.53 -16.47 16.87
N TRP A 56 5.54 -15.88 16.24
CA TRP A 56 5.86 -16.12 14.85
C TRP A 56 6.15 -17.60 14.55
N ASP A 57 6.99 -18.22 15.36
CA ASP A 57 7.35 -19.63 15.22
C ASP A 57 6.13 -20.54 15.39
N THR A 58 5.27 -20.26 16.35
CA THR A 58 4.03 -21.00 16.56
C THR A 58 3.11 -20.87 15.35
N LEU A 59 2.96 -19.65 14.80
CA LEU A 59 2.15 -19.39 13.61
C LEU A 59 2.70 -20.15 12.40
N MET A 60 3.99 -20.03 12.14
CA MET A 60 4.63 -20.60 10.95
C MET A 60 4.77 -22.12 10.97
N ASN A 61 4.78 -22.72 12.15
CA ASN A 61 4.77 -24.19 12.31
C ASN A 61 3.35 -24.79 12.24
N GLY A 62 2.31 -23.96 12.33
CA GLY A 62 0.93 -24.41 12.17
C GLY A 62 0.59 -24.69 10.71
N VAL A 63 -0.03 -25.83 10.44
CA VAL A 63 -0.55 -26.15 9.10
C VAL A 63 -1.88 -25.42 8.88
N PRO A 64 -2.08 -24.74 7.74
CA PRO A 64 -3.37 -24.11 7.43
C PRO A 64 -4.50 -25.13 7.37
N LYS A 65 -5.70 -24.71 7.75
CA LYS A 65 -6.90 -25.53 7.56
C LYS A 65 -7.20 -25.64 6.06
N LYS A 66 -7.79 -26.77 5.66
CA LYS A 66 -8.23 -26.96 4.28
C LYS A 66 -9.19 -25.83 3.85
N GLY A 67 -8.87 -25.14 2.75
CA GLY A 67 -9.65 -24.01 2.24
C GLY A 67 -9.39 -22.67 2.94
N GLU A 68 -8.45 -22.62 3.89
CA GLU A 68 -8.03 -21.36 4.51
C GLU A 68 -7.32 -20.46 3.48
N MET A 69 -7.84 -19.26 3.31
CA MET A 69 -7.19 -18.25 2.46
C MET A 69 -6.10 -17.53 3.23
N GLN A 70 -4.91 -17.48 2.66
CA GLN A 70 -3.77 -16.77 3.26
C GLN A 70 -3.32 -15.61 2.37
N CYS A 71 -2.88 -14.56 3.03
CA CYS A 71 -2.31 -13.38 2.40
C CYS A 71 -0.90 -13.13 2.94
N ALA A 72 -0.03 -12.61 2.09
CA ALA A 72 1.30 -12.16 2.47
C ALA A 72 1.41 -10.64 2.28
N TYR A 73 1.97 -9.96 3.27
CA TYR A 73 2.34 -8.55 3.17
C TYR A 73 3.86 -8.43 3.16
N ILE A 74 4.38 -7.73 2.16
CA ILE A 74 5.81 -7.46 2.01
C ILE A 74 6.02 -5.96 2.15
N HIS A 75 6.83 -5.57 3.14
CA HIS A 75 7.07 -4.17 3.45
C HIS A 75 8.32 -3.64 2.77
N ILE A 76 8.19 -2.53 2.06
CA ILE A 76 9.30 -1.77 1.48
C ILE A 76 9.39 -0.42 2.21
N PRO A 77 10.38 -0.22 3.12
CA PRO A 77 10.41 0.93 4.01
C PRO A 77 10.97 2.20 3.39
N PHE A 78 11.15 2.25 2.07
CA PHE A 78 11.86 3.34 1.40
C PHE A 78 10.94 4.25 0.61
N CYS A 79 11.25 5.56 0.66
CA CYS A 79 10.73 6.57 -0.25
C CYS A 79 11.90 7.38 -0.80
N LYS A 80 11.95 7.62 -2.10
CA LYS A 80 12.94 8.52 -2.70
C LYS A 80 12.72 9.97 -2.29
N THR A 81 11.44 10.37 -2.09
CA THR A 81 11.05 11.71 -1.68
C THR A 81 9.95 11.66 -0.63
N LYS A 82 10.01 12.58 0.33
CA LYS A 82 8.97 12.74 1.35
C LYS A 82 7.81 13.58 0.79
N CYS A 83 6.59 13.06 0.86
CA CYS A 83 5.39 13.83 0.57
C CYS A 83 4.98 14.68 1.77
N THR A 84 4.45 15.89 1.55
CA THR A 84 4.15 16.85 2.63
C THR A 84 3.05 16.37 3.58
N TYR A 85 2.14 15.54 3.11
CA TYR A 85 1.00 15.00 3.89
C TYR A 85 1.28 13.62 4.51
N CYS A 86 2.44 13.01 4.20
CA CYS A 86 2.68 11.61 4.56
C CYS A 86 3.28 11.47 5.97
N GLY A 87 2.52 10.83 6.86
CA GLY A 87 3.01 10.41 8.19
C GLY A 87 3.77 9.08 8.19
N PHE A 88 3.88 8.40 7.05
CA PHE A 88 4.49 7.08 6.93
C PHE A 88 5.91 7.11 6.36
N PHE A 89 6.45 8.30 6.03
CA PHE A 89 7.84 8.39 5.60
C PHE A 89 8.76 7.91 6.72
N GLN A 90 9.54 6.88 6.43
CA GLN A 90 10.49 6.31 7.38
C GLN A 90 11.94 6.63 7.02
N ASN A 91 12.34 6.30 5.79
CA ASN A 91 13.73 6.39 5.39
C ASN A 91 13.90 6.87 3.94
N GLY A 92 14.89 7.74 3.72
CA GLY A 92 15.52 7.89 2.41
C GLY A 92 16.38 6.66 2.12
N THR A 93 16.74 6.44 0.85
CA THR A 93 17.54 5.29 0.48
C THR A 93 18.64 5.65 -0.50
N SER A 94 19.75 4.89 -0.42
CA SER A 94 20.76 4.76 -1.47
C SER A 94 20.62 3.39 -2.15
N GLN A 95 21.22 3.22 -3.33
CA GLN A 95 21.15 1.95 -4.07
C GLN A 95 21.73 0.79 -3.25
N SER A 96 22.83 0.99 -2.52
CA SER A 96 23.44 -0.06 -1.70
C SER A 96 22.54 -0.49 -0.53
N VAL A 97 21.82 0.43 0.10
CA VAL A 97 20.88 0.13 1.18
C VAL A 97 19.68 -0.63 0.62
N GLU A 98 19.17 -0.22 -0.54
CA GLU A 98 18.09 -0.92 -1.24
C GLU A 98 18.50 -2.37 -1.58
N ASP A 99 19.70 -2.56 -2.16
CA ASP A 99 20.22 -3.89 -2.52
C ASP A 99 20.34 -4.80 -1.30
N GLN A 100 20.89 -4.31 -0.20
CA GLN A 100 21.01 -5.08 1.05
C GLN A 100 19.67 -5.45 1.64
N TYR A 101 18.70 -4.55 1.61
CA TYR A 101 17.35 -4.83 2.08
C TYR A 101 16.68 -5.92 1.26
N ILE A 102 16.78 -5.85 -0.06
CA ILE A 102 16.22 -6.87 -0.95
C ILE A 102 16.91 -8.22 -0.76
N ASP A 103 18.24 -8.24 -0.57
CA ASP A 103 18.96 -9.48 -0.24
C ASP A 103 18.42 -10.11 1.04
N GLY A 104 18.24 -9.33 2.09
CA GLY A 104 17.66 -9.78 3.36
C GLY A 104 16.24 -10.33 3.18
N LEU A 105 15.40 -9.60 2.46
CA LEU A 105 14.02 -9.97 2.22
C LEU A 105 13.88 -11.27 1.41
N ILE A 106 14.73 -11.47 0.40
CA ILE A 106 14.79 -12.72 -0.37
C ILE A 106 15.21 -13.89 0.54
N SER A 107 16.18 -13.67 1.42
CA SER A 107 16.61 -14.67 2.39
C SER A 107 15.49 -15.04 3.36
N GLU A 108 14.73 -14.07 3.86
CA GLU A 108 13.56 -14.32 4.71
C GLU A 108 12.46 -15.12 3.97
N LEU A 109 12.16 -14.75 2.72
CA LEU A 109 11.20 -15.50 1.90
C LEU A 109 11.62 -16.96 1.72
N LYS A 110 12.90 -17.20 1.46
CA LYS A 110 13.45 -18.56 1.33
C LYS A 110 13.31 -19.35 2.63
N LEU A 111 13.68 -18.78 3.77
CA LEU A 111 13.54 -19.44 5.07
C LEU A 111 12.07 -19.69 5.42
N ALA A 112 11.19 -18.73 5.19
CA ALA A 112 9.77 -18.88 5.43
C ALA A 112 9.13 -19.97 4.57
N SER A 113 9.60 -20.15 3.33
CA SER A 113 9.07 -21.17 2.40
C SER A 113 9.21 -22.60 2.91
N GLU A 114 10.17 -22.85 3.80
CA GLU A 114 10.43 -24.17 4.38
C GLU A 114 9.52 -24.47 5.58
N ARG A 115 8.80 -23.46 6.09
CA ARG A 115 7.92 -23.60 7.25
C ARG A 115 6.60 -24.29 6.85
N PRO A 116 6.03 -25.14 7.73
CA PRO A 116 4.81 -25.89 7.44
C PRO A 116 3.64 -25.05 6.93
N ARG A 117 3.44 -23.84 7.47
CA ARG A 117 2.36 -22.95 7.05
C ARG A 117 2.42 -22.58 5.58
N LEU A 118 3.61 -22.36 5.02
CA LEU A 118 3.78 -22.06 3.61
C LEU A 118 3.93 -23.32 2.78
N LYS A 119 4.71 -24.30 3.26
CA LYS A 119 4.97 -25.54 2.54
C LYS A 119 3.71 -26.36 2.26
N ASP A 120 2.77 -26.35 3.21
CA ASP A 120 1.51 -27.12 3.15
C ASP A 120 0.28 -26.23 2.92
N GLY A 121 0.49 -24.96 2.55
CA GLY A 121 -0.57 -23.99 2.32
C GLY A 121 -0.52 -23.34 0.95
N LEU A 122 -1.48 -22.43 0.70
CA LEU A 122 -1.54 -21.56 -0.47
C LEU A 122 -1.63 -20.10 -0.06
N ILE A 123 -0.95 -19.22 -0.80
CA ILE A 123 -1.07 -17.77 -0.69
C ILE A 123 -1.94 -17.27 -1.84
N HIS A 124 -3.07 -16.65 -1.51
CA HIS A 124 -4.06 -16.18 -2.48
C HIS A 124 -3.83 -14.72 -2.86
N ALA A 125 -3.25 -13.94 -1.96
CA ALA A 125 -2.93 -12.54 -2.23
C ALA A 125 -1.58 -12.16 -1.63
N VAL A 126 -0.79 -11.41 -2.40
CA VAL A 126 0.44 -10.77 -1.96
C VAL A 126 0.30 -9.27 -2.13
N PHE A 127 0.55 -8.51 -1.09
CA PHE A 127 0.55 -7.06 -1.13
C PHE A 127 1.96 -6.54 -0.82
N ILE A 128 2.56 -5.84 -1.78
CA ILE A 128 3.85 -5.17 -1.62
C ILE A 128 3.56 -3.70 -1.38
N GLY A 129 3.76 -3.26 -0.15
CA GLY A 129 3.41 -1.92 0.30
C GLY A 129 4.48 -1.28 1.18
N GLY A 130 4.14 -0.16 1.79
CA GLY A 130 5.00 0.55 2.75
C GLY A 130 5.33 1.97 2.36
N GLY A 131 6.59 2.28 2.12
CA GLY A 131 7.03 3.60 1.66
C GLY A 131 6.59 3.85 0.21
N THR A 132 7.39 3.39 -0.73
CA THR A 132 7.05 3.45 -2.17
C THR A 132 7.65 2.26 -2.90
N PRO A 133 6.99 1.11 -2.92
CA PRO A 133 7.50 -0.10 -3.58
C PRO A 133 7.84 0.10 -5.05
N THR A 134 7.09 0.91 -5.78
CA THR A 134 7.36 1.22 -7.20
C THR A 134 8.64 2.02 -7.41
N SER A 135 9.24 2.59 -6.35
CA SER A 135 10.50 3.31 -6.43
C SER A 135 11.75 2.42 -6.41
N LEU A 136 11.59 1.13 -6.17
CA LEU A 136 12.68 0.16 -6.30
C LEU A 136 13.28 0.21 -7.71
N SER A 137 14.57 -0.03 -7.80
CA SER A 137 15.22 -0.18 -9.12
C SER A 137 14.57 -1.32 -9.92
N PRO A 138 14.56 -1.28 -11.25
CA PRO A 138 14.05 -2.37 -12.08
C PRO A 138 14.67 -3.72 -11.72
N THR A 139 15.98 -3.75 -11.49
CA THR A 139 16.72 -4.95 -11.10
C THR A 139 16.22 -5.51 -9.77
N ASN A 140 16.06 -4.69 -8.75
CA ASN A 140 15.57 -5.12 -7.44
C ASN A 140 14.10 -5.50 -7.47
N SER A 141 13.29 -4.80 -8.25
CA SER A 141 11.89 -5.18 -8.51
C SER A 141 11.81 -6.58 -9.12
N GLU A 142 12.62 -6.87 -10.13
CA GLU A 142 12.67 -8.18 -10.78
C GLU A 142 13.11 -9.27 -9.80
N ARG A 143 14.19 -9.03 -9.04
CA ARG A 143 14.71 -9.97 -8.04
C ARG A 143 13.66 -10.32 -6.99
N LEU A 144 12.98 -9.31 -6.44
CA LEU A 144 11.94 -9.50 -5.45
C LEU A 144 10.74 -10.29 -6.01
N LEU A 145 10.24 -9.89 -7.17
CA LEU A 145 9.09 -10.54 -7.78
C LEU A 145 9.38 -12.00 -8.17
N LYS A 146 10.57 -12.28 -8.66
CA LYS A 146 11.03 -13.66 -8.92
C LYS A 146 11.14 -14.48 -7.63
N ALA A 147 11.64 -13.89 -6.55
CA ALA A 147 11.71 -14.56 -5.25
C ALA A 147 10.32 -14.87 -4.67
N ILE A 148 9.37 -13.94 -4.79
CA ILE A 148 7.97 -14.15 -4.38
C ILE A 148 7.40 -15.38 -5.10
N LYS A 149 7.56 -15.47 -6.41
CA LYS A 149 7.08 -16.61 -7.20
C LYS A 149 7.80 -17.90 -6.88
N ALA A 150 9.09 -17.86 -6.58
CA ALA A 150 9.89 -19.02 -6.28
C ALA A 150 9.60 -19.59 -4.88
N TYR A 151 9.35 -18.74 -3.89
CA TYR A 151 9.32 -19.13 -2.49
C TYR A 151 7.93 -19.11 -1.86
N LEU A 152 6.99 -18.33 -2.37
CA LEU A 152 5.62 -18.38 -1.87
C LEU A 152 4.77 -19.36 -2.66
N PRO A 153 3.95 -20.19 -2.00
CA PRO A 153 3.06 -21.15 -2.65
C PRO A 153 1.82 -20.42 -3.17
N LEU A 154 1.97 -19.67 -4.27
CA LEU A 154 0.89 -18.87 -4.84
C LEU A 154 -0.22 -19.77 -5.40
N ALA A 155 -1.47 -19.45 -5.07
CA ALA A 155 -2.64 -20.05 -5.71
C ALA A 155 -2.68 -19.70 -7.21
N ASN A 156 -3.37 -20.52 -8.01
CA ASN A 156 -3.45 -20.28 -9.47
C ASN A 156 -4.12 -18.95 -9.82
N ASP A 157 -5.06 -18.51 -8.99
CA ASP A 157 -5.81 -17.26 -9.10
C ASP A 157 -5.28 -16.16 -8.17
N TYR A 158 -4.00 -16.20 -7.86
CA TYR A 158 -3.37 -15.24 -6.95
C TYR A 158 -3.58 -13.79 -7.39
N GLU A 159 -3.67 -12.90 -6.41
CA GLU A 159 -3.55 -11.46 -6.58
C GLU A 159 -2.18 -11.00 -6.09
N LEU A 160 -1.43 -10.34 -6.96
CA LEU A 160 -0.14 -9.72 -6.61
C LEU A 160 -0.24 -8.21 -6.81
N THR A 161 -0.39 -7.50 -5.71
CA THR A 161 -0.55 -6.05 -5.67
C THR A 161 0.78 -5.37 -5.42
N LEU A 162 1.10 -4.38 -6.25
CA LEU A 162 2.20 -3.46 -6.06
C LEU A 162 1.65 -2.05 -5.76
N GLU A 163 2.04 -1.49 -4.62
CA GLU A 163 1.68 -0.13 -4.22
C GLU A 163 2.71 0.86 -4.74
N GLY A 164 2.24 2.02 -5.18
CA GLY A 164 3.16 3.03 -5.66
C GLY A 164 2.52 4.34 -6.07
N ARG A 165 3.23 5.06 -6.92
CA ARG A 165 2.87 6.39 -7.37
C ARG A 165 3.07 6.56 -8.88
N ILE A 166 2.36 7.54 -9.43
CA ILE A 166 2.40 7.88 -10.87
C ILE A 166 3.81 8.11 -11.39
N HIS A 167 4.66 8.76 -10.61
CA HIS A 167 6.03 9.10 -11.01
C HIS A 167 6.84 7.88 -11.50
N ASP A 168 6.59 6.73 -10.91
CA ASP A 168 7.34 5.50 -11.20
C ASP A 168 6.73 4.67 -12.34
N LEU A 169 5.55 5.04 -12.86
CA LEU A 169 4.88 4.33 -13.97
C LEU A 169 5.51 4.69 -15.33
N ILE A 170 6.77 4.36 -15.50
CA ILE A 170 7.52 4.52 -16.74
C ILE A 170 7.66 3.17 -17.46
N PRO A 171 7.85 3.16 -18.79
CA PRO A 171 7.88 1.93 -19.59
C PRO A 171 8.81 0.85 -19.05
N GLU A 172 10.02 1.22 -18.64
CA GLU A 172 11.03 0.31 -18.10
C GLU A 172 10.53 -0.43 -16.84
N ASN A 173 9.89 0.27 -15.93
CA ASN A 173 9.33 -0.31 -14.70
C ASN A 173 8.11 -1.18 -15.02
N LEU A 174 7.20 -0.68 -15.84
CA LEU A 174 5.99 -1.41 -16.23
C LEU A 174 6.33 -2.75 -16.87
N GLU A 175 7.32 -2.78 -17.76
CA GLU A 175 7.77 -4.01 -18.41
C GLU A 175 8.22 -5.05 -17.40
N VAL A 176 9.04 -4.66 -16.43
CA VAL A 176 9.53 -5.56 -15.37
C VAL A 176 8.39 -6.08 -14.51
N TRP A 177 7.48 -5.21 -14.06
CA TRP A 177 6.39 -5.62 -13.19
C TRP A 177 5.41 -6.55 -13.90
N MET A 178 5.03 -6.22 -15.12
CA MET A 178 4.08 -7.02 -15.89
C MET A 178 4.67 -8.38 -16.29
N ALA A 179 5.94 -8.41 -16.70
CA ALA A 179 6.64 -9.65 -17.03
C ALA A 179 6.79 -10.59 -15.80
N ASN A 180 6.80 -10.04 -14.60
CA ASN A 180 6.98 -10.78 -13.35
C ASN A 180 5.69 -11.02 -12.56
N GLY A 181 4.54 -10.84 -13.18
CA GLY A 181 3.25 -11.32 -12.67
C GLY A 181 2.50 -10.37 -11.75
N VAL A 182 2.87 -9.09 -11.69
CA VAL A 182 2.02 -8.08 -11.06
C VAL A 182 0.70 -8.01 -11.83
N ASN A 183 -0.42 -8.17 -11.13
CA ASN A 183 -1.75 -8.16 -11.75
C ASN A 183 -2.73 -7.21 -11.07
N ARG A 184 -2.26 -6.46 -10.06
CA ARG A 184 -2.99 -5.37 -9.44
C ARG A 184 -2.02 -4.28 -9.01
N MET A 185 -2.38 -3.02 -9.23
CA MET A 185 -1.60 -1.87 -8.76
C MET A 185 -2.49 -0.94 -7.94
N SER A 186 -1.98 -0.50 -6.79
CA SER A 186 -2.59 0.53 -5.95
C SER A 186 -1.77 1.80 -6.06
N ILE A 187 -2.33 2.82 -6.73
CA ILE A 187 -1.58 4.02 -7.11
C ILE A 187 -2.12 5.25 -6.39
N GLY A 188 -1.27 5.85 -5.57
CA GLY A 188 -1.55 7.12 -4.94
C GLY A 188 -1.51 8.26 -5.95
N VAL A 189 -2.68 8.70 -6.41
CA VAL A 189 -2.83 9.86 -7.31
C VAL A 189 -3.05 11.13 -6.51
N GLN A 190 -3.80 11.07 -5.43
CA GLN A 190 -4.18 12.12 -4.49
C GLN A 190 -5.21 13.09 -5.08
N SER A 191 -4.94 13.67 -6.24
CA SER A 191 -5.83 14.53 -7.03
C SER A 191 -5.43 14.45 -8.50
N PHE A 192 -6.38 14.68 -9.41
CA PHE A 192 -6.09 14.89 -10.83
C PHE A 192 -5.79 16.35 -11.16
N ASN A 193 -6.01 17.28 -10.25
CA ASN A 193 -5.70 18.68 -10.47
C ASN A 193 -4.20 18.93 -10.30
N THR A 194 -3.55 19.51 -11.32
CA THR A 194 -2.10 19.76 -11.35
C THR A 194 -1.65 20.65 -10.19
N GLU A 195 -2.36 21.73 -9.90
CA GLU A 195 -1.98 22.70 -8.86
C GLU A 195 -2.09 22.05 -7.47
N VAL A 196 -3.20 21.35 -7.20
CA VAL A 196 -3.40 20.62 -5.94
C VAL A 196 -2.30 19.58 -5.73
N ARG A 197 -1.94 18.82 -6.78
CA ARG A 197 -0.84 17.85 -6.74
C ARG A 197 0.49 18.50 -6.37
N GLN A 198 0.81 19.62 -7.03
CA GLN A 198 2.06 20.36 -6.79
C GLN A 198 2.15 20.94 -5.38
N MET A 199 1.03 21.42 -4.83
CA MET A 199 0.95 21.91 -3.45
C MET A 199 1.28 20.84 -2.41
N VAL A 200 1.05 19.57 -2.70
CA VAL A 200 1.36 18.44 -1.80
C VAL A 200 2.64 17.69 -2.19
N GLY A 201 3.46 18.27 -3.05
CA GLY A 201 4.76 17.70 -3.43
C GLY A 201 4.70 16.64 -4.53
N ARG A 202 3.60 16.59 -5.30
CA ARG A 202 3.43 15.72 -6.48
C ARG A 202 3.63 16.53 -7.75
N LEU A 203 4.74 16.32 -8.43
CA LEU A 203 5.19 17.19 -9.54
C LEU A 203 4.52 16.86 -10.88
N ASP A 204 4.08 15.62 -11.08
CA ASP A 204 3.47 15.20 -12.34
C ASP A 204 2.14 15.93 -12.58
N THR A 205 1.96 16.42 -13.81
CA THR A 205 0.75 17.11 -14.24
C THR A 205 -0.42 16.13 -14.47
N LYS A 206 -1.64 16.65 -14.57
CA LYS A 206 -2.83 15.86 -14.93
C LYS A 206 -2.61 15.06 -16.21
N GLU A 207 -2.04 15.67 -17.22
CA GLU A 207 -1.78 15.05 -18.51
C GLU A 207 -0.82 13.86 -18.38
N THR A 208 0.26 14.03 -17.64
CA THR A 208 1.22 12.96 -17.32
C THR A 208 0.55 11.83 -16.53
N VAL A 209 -0.29 12.16 -15.55
CA VAL A 209 -1.04 11.15 -14.78
C VAL A 209 -1.91 10.31 -15.69
N LEU A 210 -2.69 10.94 -16.57
CA LEU A 210 -3.59 10.23 -17.50
C LEU A 210 -2.82 9.39 -18.52
N GLU A 211 -1.71 9.91 -19.06
CA GLU A 211 -0.84 9.18 -19.99
C GLU A 211 -0.27 7.91 -19.35
N ARG A 212 0.26 8.03 -18.14
CA ARG A 212 0.86 6.90 -17.42
C ARG A 212 -0.16 5.84 -17.02
N LEU A 213 -1.34 6.25 -16.58
CA LEU A 213 -2.44 5.33 -16.31
C LEU A 213 -2.92 4.62 -17.59
N ALA A 214 -2.97 5.33 -18.71
CA ALA A 214 -3.31 4.73 -20.00
C ALA A 214 -2.27 3.69 -20.45
N ALA A 215 -0.98 3.99 -20.28
CA ALA A 215 0.11 3.06 -20.56
C ALA A 215 0.02 1.78 -19.70
N LEU A 216 -0.26 1.91 -18.41
CA LEU A 216 -0.49 0.77 -17.52
C LEU A 216 -1.70 -0.06 -17.98
N LYS A 217 -2.82 0.60 -18.29
CA LYS A 217 -4.04 -0.06 -18.75
C LYS A 217 -3.85 -0.82 -20.07
N ALA A 218 -2.97 -0.34 -20.94
CA ALA A 218 -2.70 -0.95 -22.24
C ALA A 218 -2.13 -2.37 -22.14
N TYR A 219 -1.51 -2.74 -21.04
CA TYR A 219 -1.07 -4.13 -20.81
C TYR A 219 -2.22 -5.12 -20.68
N GLY A 220 -3.42 -4.70 -20.26
CA GLY A 220 -4.62 -5.51 -20.20
C GLY A 220 -4.62 -6.64 -19.15
N GLN A 221 -3.56 -6.78 -18.36
CA GLN A 221 -3.37 -7.86 -17.38
C GLN A 221 -3.40 -7.38 -15.93
N CYS A 222 -3.63 -6.08 -15.69
CA CYS A 222 -3.48 -5.47 -14.39
C CYS A 222 -4.72 -4.66 -14.01
N SER A 223 -5.30 -4.97 -12.86
CA SER A 223 -6.31 -4.13 -12.24
C SER A 223 -5.65 -2.92 -11.59
N VAL A 224 -6.28 -1.76 -11.68
CA VAL A 224 -5.74 -0.51 -11.12
C VAL A 224 -6.70 0.06 -10.10
N VAL A 225 -6.22 0.28 -8.89
CA VAL A 225 -6.90 1.03 -7.84
C VAL A 225 -6.19 2.38 -7.71
N ILE A 226 -6.97 3.44 -7.65
CA ILE A 226 -6.48 4.80 -7.52
C ILE A 226 -6.90 5.35 -6.17
N ASP A 227 -5.92 5.80 -5.39
CA ASP A 227 -6.17 6.45 -4.11
C ASP A 227 -6.25 7.96 -4.31
N LEU A 228 -7.36 8.55 -3.87
CA LEU A 228 -7.61 9.98 -3.89
C LEU A 228 -7.72 10.49 -2.45
N ILE A 229 -7.26 11.72 -2.23
CA ILE A 229 -7.40 12.43 -0.97
C ILE A 229 -8.31 13.63 -1.18
N TYR A 230 -9.32 13.80 -0.36
CA TYR A 230 -10.15 14.99 -0.32
C TYR A 230 -9.74 15.93 0.82
N GLY A 231 -10.06 17.20 0.70
CA GLY A 231 -9.70 18.22 1.68
C GLY A 231 -8.25 18.66 1.62
N LEU A 232 -7.57 18.44 0.49
CA LEU A 232 -6.22 18.98 0.25
C LEU A 232 -6.27 20.50 0.07
N PRO A 233 -5.19 21.23 0.40
CA PRO A 233 -5.10 22.67 0.13
C PRO A 233 -5.42 22.99 -1.34
N GLY A 234 -6.27 23.99 -1.57
CA GLY A 234 -6.67 24.39 -2.92
C GLY A 234 -7.73 23.51 -3.60
N GLN A 235 -8.16 22.42 -2.97
CA GLN A 235 -9.28 21.63 -3.48
C GLN A 235 -10.62 22.33 -3.27
N THR A 236 -11.46 22.28 -4.31
CA THR A 236 -12.86 22.68 -4.27
C THR A 236 -13.75 21.49 -4.55
N MET A 237 -15.08 21.67 -4.50
CA MET A 237 -16.03 20.60 -4.86
C MET A 237 -16.01 20.23 -6.34
N GLU A 238 -15.36 21.03 -7.16
CA GLU A 238 -15.24 20.86 -8.62
C GLU A 238 -13.91 20.21 -9.03
N VAL A 239 -13.01 19.95 -8.05
CA VAL A 239 -11.61 19.49 -8.28
C VAL A 239 -11.37 18.16 -7.59
#